data_6a1a773ccd4e01c697f3908ea07d1e35
#
_entry.id   6a1a773ccd4e01c697f3908ea07d1e35
#
_cell.length_a   1.000
_cell.length_b   1.000
_cell.length_c   1.000
_cell.angle_alpha   90.00
_cell.angle_beta   90.00
_cell.angle_gamma   90.00
#
_symmetry.space_group_name_H-M   'P 1'
#
loop_
_entity.id
_entity.type
_entity.pdbx_description
1 polymer ?
#
loop_
_entity_poly.entity_id
_entity_poly.type
_entity_poly.pdbx_seq_one_letter_code
_entity_poly.pdbx_strand_id
1 'polypeptide(L)'
;MKKLLILVLGVILAGSTLWAQAAGSAAAGKVKSAVCAGCHGVDGNSVSPEFPKLAGQDATYTTKQLADFKNPKSGRNNPIMLGMVAGLSPKDMADLGAYYASQKPSAGTASASAEDLKIGKHLYRGGNAKFGIAACMSCHGPSGNGIPPRFPSVSGQHASYTQKQLLAFKAGERSNDGDIMTRIAFKMSAAEIKAVSEYMAGLH
;
A
#
# COMPACT_ATOMS: atom_id res chain seq x y z
N MET A 1 -28.60 -17.64 68.31
CA MET A 1 -27.71 -16.53 67.86
C MET A 1 -26.94 -17.02 66.64
N LYS A 2 -27.45 -16.67 65.45
CA LYS A 2 -26.85 -17.08 64.16
C LYS A 2 -26.04 -15.91 63.63
N LYS A 3 -24.69 -16.05 63.56
CA LYS A 3 -23.79 -15.04 62.98
C LYS A 3 -23.82 -15.18 61.47
N LEU A 4 -24.32 -14.16 60.78
CA LEU A 4 -24.34 -14.02 59.35
C LEU A 4 -22.96 -13.53 58.87
N LEU A 5 -22.27 -14.39 58.11
CA LEU A 5 -20.96 -14.09 57.50
C LEU A 5 -21.22 -13.48 56.13
N ILE A 6 -21.01 -12.18 55.97
CA ILE A 6 -21.11 -11.50 54.68
C ILE A 6 -19.76 -11.64 53.98
N LEU A 7 -19.68 -12.48 52.95
CA LEU A 7 -18.55 -12.56 52.01
C LEU A 7 -18.68 -11.43 50.99
N VAL A 8 -17.83 -10.41 51.09
CA VAL A 8 -17.68 -9.39 50.09
C VAL A 8 -16.78 -9.91 48.98
N LEU A 9 -17.38 -10.27 47.83
CA LEU A 9 -16.66 -10.65 46.62
C LEU A 9 -16.16 -9.39 45.95
N GLY A 10 -14.88 -9.07 46.12
CA GLY A 10 -14.22 -8.00 45.37
C GLY A 10 -14.00 -8.40 43.93
N VAL A 11 -14.77 -7.84 43.01
CA VAL A 11 -14.55 -7.97 41.57
C VAL A 11 -13.37 -7.07 41.19
N ILE A 12 -12.19 -7.66 40.98
CA ILE A 12 -11.06 -6.98 40.37
C ILE A 12 -11.35 -6.86 38.88
N LEU A 13 -11.81 -5.69 38.43
CA LEU A 13 -11.81 -5.31 37.01
C LEU A 13 -10.34 -5.13 36.58
N ALA A 14 -9.73 -6.19 36.07
CA ALA A 14 -8.50 -6.09 35.32
C ALA A 14 -8.80 -5.30 34.04
N GLY A 15 -8.54 -4.00 34.06
CA GLY A 15 -8.64 -3.14 32.88
C GLY A 15 -7.64 -3.62 31.84
N SER A 16 -8.14 -4.31 30.82
CA SER A 16 -7.39 -4.61 29.61
C SER A 16 -7.15 -3.26 28.92
N THR A 17 -5.97 -2.67 29.12
CA THR A 17 -5.49 -1.57 28.31
C THR A 17 -5.25 -2.12 26.91
N LEU A 18 -6.30 -2.10 26.09
CA LEU A 18 -6.16 -2.20 24.65
C LEU A 18 -5.24 -1.07 24.21
N TRP A 19 -4.03 -1.43 23.83
CA TRP A 19 -3.13 -0.51 23.14
C TRP A 19 -3.75 -0.23 21.78
N ALA A 20 -4.70 0.70 21.73
CA ALA A 20 -5.14 1.30 20.49
C ALA A 20 -3.87 1.97 19.92
N GLN A 21 -3.31 1.42 18.85
CA GLN A 21 -2.30 2.15 18.09
C GLN A 21 -2.97 3.46 17.72
N ALA A 22 -2.45 4.54 18.28
CA ALA A 22 -3.03 5.86 18.04
C ALA A 22 -3.03 6.09 16.52
N ALA A 23 -4.20 6.34 15.98
CA ALA A 23 -4.34 6.72 14.58
C ALA A 23 -3.39 7.89 14.31
N GLY A 24 -2.65 7.86 13.21
CA GLY A 24 -1.71 8.93 12.87
C GLY A 24 -2.43 10.28 12.71
N SER A 25 -1.72 11.36 12.97
CA SER A 25 -2.20 12.73 12.78
C SER A 25 -1.84 13.24 11.39
N ALA A 26 -2.83 13.51 10.53
CA ALA A 26 -2.60 14.09 9.21
C ALA A 26 -1.91 15.47 9.29
N ALA A 27 -2.22 16.28 10.32
CA ALA A 27 -1.58 17.57 10.53
C ALA A 27 -0.08 17.43 10.85
N ALA A 28 0.28 16.49 11.73
CA ALA A 28 1.68 16.19 12.02
C ALA A 28 2.39 15.57 10.81
N GLY A 29 1.71 14.69 10.08
CA GLY A 29 2.21 14.07 8.84
C GLY A 29 2.50 15.11 7.76
N LYS A 30 1.66 16.14 7.61
CA LYS A 30 1.91 17.25 6.68
C LYS A 30 3.24 17.95 6.94
N VAL A 31 3.56 18.23 8.20
CA VAL A 31 4.85 18.87 8.55
C VAL A 31 6.01 17.93 8.18
N LYS A 32 5.88 16.65 8.50
CA LYS A 32 6.93 15.65 8.21
C LYS A 32 7.11 15.34 6.73
N SER A 33 6.05 15.48 5.93
CA SER A 33 6.08 15.19 4.49
C SER A 33 6.91 16.17 3.67
N ALA A 34 7.35 17.30 4.24
CA ALA A 34 8.15 18.31 3.55
C ALA A 34 9.41 17.71 2.88
N VAL A 35 10.09 16.79 3.55
CA VAL A 35 11.30 16.12 3.00
C VAL A 35 10.97 15.09 1.91
N CYS A 36 9.73 14.63 1.82
CA CYS A 36 9.25 13.67 0.83
C CYS A 36 8.78 14.35 -0.45
N ALA A 37 8.42 15.66 -0.34
CA ALA A 37 7.77 16.42 -1.39
C ALA A 37 8.60 16.56 -2.67
N GLY A 38 9.93 16.59 -2.56
CA GLY A 38 10.84 16.70 -3.71
C GLY A 38 10.69 15.57 -4.73
N CYS A 39 10.31 14.37 -4.27
CA CYS A 39 10.11 13.21 -5.12
C CYS A 39 8.63 12.88 -5.32
N HIS A 40 7.83 12.93 -4.25
CA HIS A 40 6.45 12.46 -4.27
C HIS A 40 5.40 13.58 -4.50
N GLY A 41 5.83 14.85 -4.63
CA GLY A 41 4.93 15.99 -4.65
C GLY A 41 4.48 16.41 -3.25
N VAL A 42 4.10 17.70 -3.10
CA VAL A 42 3.71 18.27 -1.80
C VAL A 42 2.50 17.57 -1.17
N ASP A 43 1.60 17.10 -2.01
CA ASP A 43 0.36 16.41 -1.63
C ASP A 43 0.41 14.90 -1.92
N GLY A 44 1.57 14.38 -2.32
CA GLY A 44 1.72 12.98 -2.71
C GLY A 44 1.28 12.67 -4.15
N ASN A 45 0.98 13.67 -4.97
CA ASN A 45 0.70 13.51 -6.40
C ASN A 45 1.99 13.73 -7.21
N SER A 46 2.92 12.77 -7.16
CA SER A 46 4.13 12.82 -7.96
C SER A 46 3.83 13.02 -9.43
N VAL A 47 4.57 13.92 -10.08
CA VAL A 47 4.53 14.12 -11.53
C VAL A 47 5.59 13.30 -12.27
N SER A 48 6.61 12.82 -11.53
CA SER A 48 7.67 11.98 -12.08
C SER A 48 7.28 10.51 -12.04
N PRO A 49 7.37 9.78 -13.16
CA PRO A 49 7.06 8.36 -13.20
C PRO A 49 8.06 7.49 -12.43
N GLU A 50 9.19 8.04 -12.03
CA GLU A 50 10.20 7.35 -11.19
C GLU A 50 9.74 7.19 -9.73
N PHE A 51 8.90 8.10 -9.25
CA PHE A 51 8.44 8.14 -7.87
C PHE A 51 6.92 7.88 -7.78
N PRO A 52 6.46 6.97 -6.91
CA PRO A 52 5.04 6.66 -6.85
C PRO A 52 4.21 7.83 -6.32
N LYS A 53 2.96 7.91 -6.80
CA LYS A 53 1.92 8.70 -6.17
C LYS A 53 1.56 8.07 -4.83
N LEU A 54 1.39 8.90 -3.81
CA LEU A 54 1.06 8.52 -2.43
C LEU A 54 -0.32 9.04 -2.01
N ALA A 55 -0.85 10.05 -2.71
CA ALA A 55 -2.15 10.65 -2.41
C ALA A 55 -3.26 9.61 -2.45
N GLY A 56 -4.13 9.60 -1.43
CA GLY A 56 -5.25 8.68 -1.30
C GLY A 56 -4.88 7.23 -1.00
N GLN A 57 -3.60 6.91 -0.79
CA GLN A 57 -3.19 5.57 -0.39
C GLN A 57 -3.59 5.29 1.04
N ASP A 58 -3.99 4.04 1.32
CA ASP A 58 -4.35 3.62 2.67
C ASP A 58 -3.25 3.93 3.69
N ALA A 59 -3.66 4.49 4.84
CA ALA A 59 -2.75 4.94 5.88
C ALA A 59 -1.93 3.78 6.47
N THR A 60 -2.57 2.63 6.67
CA THR A 60 -1.94 1.43 7.22
C THR A 60 -0.93 0.86 6.25
N TYR A 61 -1.29 0.83 4.95
CA TYR A 61 -0.37 0.40 3.90
C TYR A 61 0.84 1.32 3.80
N THR A 62 0.64 2.64 3.79
CA THR A 62 1.74 3.61 3.76
C THR A 62 2.65 3.45 4.97
N THR A 63 2.08 3.35 6.18
CA THR A 63 2.82 3.12 7.42
C THR A 63 3.66 1.84 7.34
N LYS A 64 3.04 0.74 6.87
CA LYS A 64 3.73 -0.53 6.66
C LYS A 64 4.89 -0.40 5.69
N GLN A 65 4.70 0.25 4.53
CA GLN A 65 5.76 0.41 3.54
C GLN A 65 6.95 1.21 4.10
N LEU A 66 6.71 2.27 4.87
CA LEU A 66 7.77 3.05 5.54
C LEU A 66 8.55 2.18 6.54
N ALA A 67 7.84 1.39 7.34
CA ALA A 67 8.47 0.45 8.28
C ALA A 67 9.27 -0.64 7.55
N ASP A 68 8.74 -1.18 6.45
CA ASP A 68 9.41 -2.19 5.65
C ASP A 68 10.70 -1.64 5.01
N PHE A 69 10.68 -0.42 4.46
CA PHE A 69 11.91 0.22 3.94
C PHE A 69 12.97 0.43 5.02
N LYS A 70 12.57 0.67 6.27
CA LYS A 70 13.49 0.82 7.40
C LYS A 70 14.11 -0.51 7.86
N ASN A 71 13.46 -1.64 7.57
CA ASN A 71 13.90 -2.97 7.95
C ASN A 71 14.53 -3.71 6.76
N PRO A 72 15.86 -3.87 6.69
CA PRO A 72 16.53 -4.57 5.58
C PRO A 72 16.08 -6.02 5.36
N LYS A 73 15.47 -6.65 6.38
CA LYS A 73 14.99 -8.04 6.33
C LYS A 73 13.54 -8.15 5.86
N SER A 74 12.88 -7.04 5.58
CA SER A 74 11.45 -7.04 5.22
C SER A 74 11.16 -7.54 3.80
N GLY A 75 12.17 -7.62 2.93
CA GLY A 75 11.98 -7.86 1.50
C GLY A 75 11.50 -6.63 0.72
N ARG A 76 11.70 -5.41 1.27
CA ARG A 76 11.36 -4.13 0.62
C ARG A 76 12.59 -3.24 0.52
N ASN A 77 13.52 -3.61 -0.36
CA ASN A 77 14.81 -2.95 -0.46
C ASN A 77 14.78 -1.78 -1.46
N ASN A 78 15.14 -0.59 -0.99
CA ASN A 78 15.38 0.59 -1.81
C ASN A 78 16.33 1.53 -1.06
N PRO A 79 17.59 1.75 -1.54
CA PRO A 79 18.58 2.54 -0.82
C PRO A 79 18.14 4.00 -0.58
N ILE A 80 17.44 4.61 -1.53
CA ILE A 80 16.94 5.99 -1.39
C ILE A 80 15.92 6.04 -0.25
N MET A 81 14.92 5.16 -0.29
CA MET A 81 13.88 5.14 0.74
C MET A 81 14.43 4.73 2.10
N LEU A 82 15.39 3.82 2.18
CA LEU A 82 16.07 3.46 3.43
C LEU A 82 16.68 4.71 4.09
N GLY A 83 17.40 5.53 3.32
CA GLY A 83 17.96 6.81 3.81
C GLY A 83 16.86 7.78 4.29
N MET A 84 15.76 7.89 3.54
CA MET A 84 14.66 8.80 3.86
C MET A 84 13.91 8.41 5.13
N VAL A 85 13.75 7.10 5.40
CA VAL A 85 13.00 6.61 6.57
C VAL A 85 13.85 6.36 7.81
N ALA A 86 15.19 6.46 7.71
CA ALA A 86 16.11 6.07 8.77
C ALA A 86 15.81 6.75 10.12
N GLY A 87 15.50 8.06 10.09
CA GLY A 87 15.17 8.86 11.28
C GLY A 87 13.71 8.81 11.73
N LEU A 88 12.81 8.14 10.99
CA LEU A 88 11.39 8.14 11.33
C LEU A 88 11.09 7.19 12.51
N SER A 89 10.32 7.68 13.47
CA SER A 89 9.71 6.84 14.50
C SER A 89 8.45 6.12 13.96
N PRO A 90 7.96 5.07 14.63
CA PRO A 90 6.67 4.45 14.26
C PRO A 90 5.51 5.44 14.22
N LYS A 91 5.51 6.43 15.14
CA LYS A 91 4.51 7.50 15.15
C LYS A 91 4.63 8.39 13.91
N ASP A 92 5.83 8.77 13.51
CA ASP A 92 6.05 9.58 12.29
C ASP A 92 5.54 8.87 11.04
N MET A 93 5.75 7.56 10.95
CA MET A 93 5.25 6.75 9.84
C MET A 93 3.73 6.69 9.82
N ALA A 94 3.08 6.57 10.98
CA ALA A 94 1.62 6.62 11.10
C ALA A 94 1.07 8.00 10.73
N ASP A 95 1.71 9.08 11.17
CA ASP A 95 1.34 10.46 10.85
C ASP A 95 1.45 10.72 9.33
N LEU A 96 2.53 10.27 8.69
CA LEU A 96 2.71 10.34 7.23
C LEU A 96 1.65 9.51 6.49
N GLY A 97 1.34 8.30 6.98
CA GLY A 97 0.26 7.48 6.45
C GLY A 97 -1.08 8.20 6.48
N ALA A 98 -1.44 8.81 7.62
CA ALA A 98 -2.67 9.58 7.78
C ALA A 98 -2.70 10.81 6.86
N TYR A 99 -1.56 11.50 6.69
CA TYR A 99 -1.48 12.65 5.78
C TYR A 99 -1.74 12.25 4.34
N TYR A 100 -1.01 11.28 3.79
CA TYR A 100 -1.19 10.89 2.39
C TYR A 100 -2.56 10.25 2.13
N ALA A 101 -3.13 9.53 3.08
CA ALA A 101 -4.48 9.00 2.97
C ALA A 101 -5.55 10.11 2.88
N SER A 102 -5.31 11.27 3.49
CA SER A 102 -6.21 12.43 3.44
C SER A 102 -6.09 13.25 2.16
N GLN A 103 -5.09 12.99 1.31
CA GLN A 103 -4.89 13.74 0.08
C GLN A 103 -5.76 13.19 -1.05
N LYS A 104 -6.25 14.10 -1.90
CA LYS A 104 -7.03 13.71 -3.09
C LYS A 104 -6.09 13.18 -4.18
N PRO A 105 -6.27 11.94 -4.65
CA PRO A 105 -5.46 11.41 -5.76
C PRO A 105 -5.71 12.19 -7.05
N SER A 106 -4.64 12.48 -7.77
CA SER A 106 -4.75 12.96 -9.16
C SER A 106 -5.03 11.79 -10.09
N ALA A 107 -5.85 12.02 -11.11
CA ALA A 107 -6.07 11.03 -12.15
C ALA A 107 -4.73 10.64 -12.81
N GLY A 108 -4.61 9.37 -13.15
CA GLY A 108 -3.52 8.88 -13.99
C GLY A 108 -3.95 8.82 -15.45
N THR A 109 -2.99 8.56 -16.33
CA THR A 109 -3.23 8.41 -17.76
C THR A 109 -2.53 7.16 -18.26
N ALA A 110 -3.27 6.31 -18.97
CA ALA A 110 -2.70 5.21 -19.73
C ALA A 110 -2.11 5.75 -21.05
N SER A 111 -0.94 5.27 -21.43
CA SER A 111 -0.24 5.68 -22.65
C SER A 111 -0.06 4.54 -23.66
N ALA A 112 -0.67 3.37 -23.39
CA ALA A 112 -0.54 2.17 -24.21
C ALA A 112 -1.50 2.14 -25.40
N SER A 113 -1.24 1.25 -26.35
CA SER A 113 -2.13 0.95 -27.47
C SER A 113 -3.49 0.44 -27.00
N ALA A 114 -4.52 0.56 -27.81
CA ALA A 114 -5.85 0.02 -27.50
C ALA A 114 -5.81 -1.50 -27.26
N GLU A 115 -4.95 -2.23 -27.96
CA GLU A 115 -4.78 -3.68 -27.76
C GLU A 115 -4.12 -3.98 -26.41
N ASP A 116 -3.05 -3.29 -26.02
CA ASP A 116 -2.43 -3.45 -24.70
C ASP A 116 -3.44 -3.14 -23.58
N LEU A 117 -4.24 -2.07 -23.75
CA LEU A 117 -5.27 -1.72 -22.78
C LEU A 117 -6.37 -2.78 -22.67
N LYS A 118 -6.74 -3.45 -23.78
CA LYS A 118 -7.69 -4.55 -23.80
C LYS A 118 -7.13 -5.77 -23.05
N ILE A 119 -5.85 -6.10 -23.26
CA ILE A 119 -5.15 -7.16 -22.52
C ILE A 119 -5.10 -6.81 -21.03
N GLY A 120 -4.68 -5.61 -20.69
CA GLY A 120 -4.59 -5.12 -19.31
C GLY A 120 -5.95 -5.16 -18.60
N LYS A 121 -7.01 -4.72 -19.29
CA LYS A 121 -8.39 -4.79 -18.78
C LYS A 121 -8.83 -6.23 -18.53
N HIS A 122 -8.54 -7.12 -19.45
CA HIS A 122 -8.88 -8.53 -19.30
C HIS A 122 -8.20 -9.15 -18.07
N LEU A 123 -6.89 -8.93 -17.93
CA LEU A 123 -6.13 -9.42 -16.79
C LEU A 123 -6.62 -8.82 -15.48
N TYR A 124 -6.84 -7.51 -15.44
CA TYR A 124 -7.30 -6.83 -14.24
C TYR A 124 -8.64 -7.37 -13.75
N ARG A 125 -9.59 -7.57 -14.67
CA ARG A 125 -10.98 -7.98 -14.37
C ARG A 125 -11.20 -9.47 -14.32
N GLY A 126 -10.52 -10.23 -15.14
CA GLY A 126 -10.75 -11.67 -15.32
C GLY A 126 -9.57 -12.56 -14.92
N GLY A 127 -8.38 -11.99 -14.79
CA GLY A 127 -7.16 -12.78 -14.61
C GLY A 127 -6.79 -13.59 -15.86
N ASN A 128 -6.00 -14.64 -15.66
CA ASN A 128 -5.65 -15.60 -16.70
C ASN A 128 -5.69 -17.02 -16.13
N ALA A 129 -6.84 -17.68 -16.25
CA ALA A 129 -7.08 -19.01 -15.69
C ALA A 129 -6.10 -20.07 -16.24
N LYS A 130 -5.70 -19.95 -17.51
CA LYS A 130 -4.75 -20.88 -18.14
C LYS A 130 -3.41 -20.93 -17.40
N PHE A 131 -2.96 -19.79 -16.88
CA PHE A 131 -1.70 -19.67 -16.13
C PHE A 131 -1.93 -19.52 -14.62
N GLY A 132 -3.17 -19.64 -14.15
CA GLY A 132 -3.52 -19.50 -12.73
C GLY A 132 -3.23 -18.11 -12.17
N ILE A 133 -3.42 -17.05 -12.98
CA ILE A 133 -3.29 -15.65 -12.57
C ILE A 133 -4.67 -15.19 -12.12
N ALA A 134 -4.80 -14.82 -10.83
CA ALA A 134 -6.04 -14.29 -10.29
C ALA A 134 -6.34 -12.89 -10.85
N ALA A 135 -7.62 -12.53 -10.95
CA ALA A 135 -8.04 -11.19 -11.32
C ALA A 135 -7.57 -10.17 -10.28
N CYS A 136 -6.88 -9.11 -10.70
CA CYS A 136 -6.35 -8.08 -9.80
C CYS A 136 -7.47 -7.40 -9.00
N MET A 137 -8.63 -7.19 -9.64
CA MET A 137 -9.80 -6.56 -9.02
C MET A 137 -10.33 -7.33 -7.81
N SER A 138 -10.08 -8.64 -7.70
CA SER A 138 -10.54 -9.45 -6.57
C SER A 138 -9.95 -9.01 -5.24
N CYS A 139 -8.77 -8.40 -5.26
CA CYS A 139 -8.08 -7.87 -4.08
C CYS A 139 -7.99 -6.33 -4.11
N HIS A 140 -7.76 -5.74 -5.28
CA HIS A 140 -7.58 -4.29 -5.40
C HIS A 140 -8.88 -3.53 -5.70
N GLY A 141 -10.01 -4.22 -5.77
CA GLY A 141 -11.32 -3.61 -6.07
C GLY A 141 -11.53 -3.31 -7.57
N PRO A 142 -12.77 -3.13 -8.01
CA PRO A 142 -13.11 -2.98 -9.44
C PRO A 142 -12.57 -1.69 -10.07
N SER A 143 -12.39 -0.62 -9.28
CA SER A 143 -11.79 0.67 -9.69
C SER A 143 -10.34 0.82 -9.22
N GLY A 144 -9.73 -0.18 -8.59
CA GLY A 144 -8.34 -0.12 -8.16
C GLY A 144 -8.08 0.65 -6.87
N ASN A 145 -9.13 1.04 -6.15
CA ASN A 145 -9.00 1.84 -4.91
C ASN A 145 -8.51 1.03 -3.69
N GLY A 146 -8.29 -0.26 -3.89
CA GLY A 146 -7.85 -1.15 -2.82
C GLY A 146 -9.00 -1.64 -1.93
N ILE A 147 -8.65 -2.52 -0.99
CA ILE A 147 -9.51 -3.02 0.08
C ILE A 147 -8.71 -2.94 1.37
N PRO A 148 -8.82 -1.83 2.11
CA PRO A 148 -8.08 -1.63 3.36
C PRO A 148 -8.40 -2.69 4.42
N PRO A 149 -7.49 -2.96 5.34
CA PRO A 149 -6.12 -2.45 5.41
C PRO A 149 -5.10 -3.27 4.59
N ARG A 150 -5.56 -4.34 3.94
CA ARG A 150 -4.68 -5.40 3.40
C ARG A 150 -4.22 -5.13 1.98
N PHE A 151 -5.09 -4.62 1.13
CA PHE A 151 -4.83 -4.46 -0.30
C PHE A 151 -4.78 -2.99 -0.69
N PRO A 152 -3.63 -2.50 -1.19
CA PRO A 152 -3.45 -1.08 -1.49
C PRO A 152 -4.26 -0.62 -2.70
N SER A 153 -4.48 0.69 -2.78
CA SER A 153 -4.89 1.35 -4.02
C SER A 153 -3.79 1.22 -5.08
N VAL A 154 -4.21 0.89 -6.29
CA VAL A 154 -3.37 0.82 -7.52
C VAL A 154 -3.91 1.72 -8.63
N SER A 155 -5.05 2.37 -8.37
CA SER A 155 -5.74 3.28 -9.29
C SER A 155 -4.88 4.51 -9.57
N GLY A 156 -4.79 4.91 -10.85
CA GLY A 156 -4.12 6.13 -11.26
C GLY A 156 -2.61 6.21 -10.97
N GLN A 157 -2.00 5.12 -10.52
CA GLN A 157 -0.56 5.04 -10.26
C GLN A 157 0.22 5.06 -11.57
N HIS A 158 1.43 5.62 -11.57
CA HIS A 158 2.32 5.59 -12.73
C HIS A 158 2.53 4.16 -13.26
N ALA A 159 2.29 3.96 -14.55
CA ALA A 159 2.42 2.65 -15.19
C ALA A 159 3.83 2.08 -15.02
N SER A 160 4.87 2.90 -15.22
CA SER A 160 6.27 2.50 -15.03
C SER A 160 6.58 2.04 -13.59
N TYR A 161 6.03 2.76 -12.59
CA TYR A 161 6.20 2.35 -11.20
C TYR A 161 5.48 1.01 -10.93
N THR A 162 4.25 0.85 -11.38
CA THR A 162 3.48 -0.40 -11.22
C THR A 162 4.21 -1.56 -11.89
N GLN A 163 4.68 -1.36 -13.14
CA GLN A 163 5.48 -2.34 -13.88
C GLN A 163 6.75 -2.75 -13.12
N LYS A 164 7.51 -1.76 -12.62
CA LYS A 164 8.71 -2.01 -11.81
C LYS A 164 8.40 -2.83 -10.56
N GLN A 165 7.29 -2.54 -9.86
CA GLN A 165 6.93 -3.31 -8.68
C GLN A 165 6.50 -4.74 -9.01
N LEU A 166 5.73 -4.96 -10.07
CA LEU A 166 5.35 -6.30 -10.49
C LEU A 166 6.56 -7.13 -10.95
N LEU A 167 7.50 -6.52 -11.66
CA LEU A 167 8.76 -7.17 -12.03
C LEU A 167 9.61 -7.52 -10.80
N ALA A 168 9.68 -6.62 -9.81
CA ALA A 168 10.41 -6.87 -8.57
C ALA A 168 9.78 -8.02 -7.75
N PHE A 169 8.45 -8.11 -7.69
CA PHE A 169 7.77 -9.26 -7.10
C PHE A 169 8.05 -10.55 -7.89
N LYS A 170 8.02 -10.48 -9.22
CA LYS A 170 8.30 -11.62 -10.10
C LYS A 170 9.73 -12.15 -9.91
N ALA A 171 10.70 -11.24 -9.73
CA ALA A 171 12.11 -11.58 -9.50
C ALA A 171 12.42 -11.98 -8.05
N GLY A 172 11.48 -11.81 -7.10
CA GLY A 172 11.74 -12.01 -5.68
C GLY A 172 12.55 -10.89 -5.01
N GLU A 173 12.83 -9.82 -5.73
CA GLU A 173 13.53 -8.62 -5.20
C GLU A 173 12.64 -7.83 -4.24
N ARG A 174 11.32 -7.96 -4.39
CA ARG A 174 10.31 -7.49 -3.47
C ARG A 174 9.49 -8.66 -2.98
N SER A 175 9.44 -8.87 -1.65
CA SER A 175 8.75 -10.01 -1.01
C SER A 175 8.02 -9.64 0.29
N ASN A 176 7.75 -8.35 0.51
CA ASN A 176 7.11 -7.84 1.73
C ASN A 176 5.57 -7.95 1.74
N ASP A 177 5.02 -8.88 0.98
CA ASP A 177 3.60 -9.04 0.66
C ASP A 177 2.97 -10.32 1.22
N GLY A 178 3.73 -11.12 1.97
CA GLY A 178 3.31 -12.44 2.45
C GLY A 178 3.04 -13.40 1.29
N ASP A 179 3.87 -13.34 0.25
CA ASP A 179 3.86 -14.17 -0.96
C ASP A 179 2.64 -14.00 -1.88
N ILE A 180 1.71 -13.09 -1.60
CA ILE A 180 0.50 -12.93 -2.42
C ILE A 180 0.87 -12.41 -3.81
N MET A 181 1.48 -11.21 -3.88
CA MET A 181 1.84 -10.60 -5.15
C MET A 181 3.00 -11.32 -5.82
N THR A 182 3.94 -11.85 -5.05
CA THR A 182 5.05 -12.68 -5.53
C THR A 182 4.52 -13.88 -6.32
N ARG A 183 3.56 -14.62 -5.79
CA ARG A 183 2.95 -15.78 -6.47
C ARG A 183 2.15 -15.40 -7.71
N ILE A 184 1.49 -14.25 -7.71
CA ILE A 184 0.72 -13.76 -8.87
C ILE A 184 1.69 -13.28 -9.95
N ALA A 185 2.63 -12.40 -9.63
CA ALA A 185 3.55 -11.80 -10.57
C ALA A 185 4.52 -12.83 -11.20
N PHE A 186 4.93 -13.86 -10.44
CA PHE A 186 5.76 -14.95 -10.98
C PHE A 186 5.17 -15.61 -12.22
N LYS A 187 3.85 -15.75 -12.27
CA LYS A 187 3.13 -16.40 -13.38
C LYS A 187 2.90 -15.48 -14.59
N MET A 188 3.07 -14.19 -14.45
CA MET A 188 2.81 -13.21 -15.49
C MET A 188 3.98 -13.12 -16.47
N SER A 189 3.70 -12.95 -17.75
CA SER A 189 4.68 -12.54 -18.76
C SER A 189 5.02 -11.04 -18.61
N ALA A 190 6.16 -10.63 -19.18
CA ALA A 190 6.54 -9.20 -19.18
C ALA A 190 5.51 -8.34 -19.95
N ALA A 191 4.93 -8.87 -21.03
CA ALA A 191 3.89 -8.20 -21.80
C ALA A 191 2.60 -8.02 -20.98
N GLU A 192 2.16 -9.02 -20.23
CA GLU A 192 1.01 -8.95 -19.33
C GLU A 192 1.24 -7.93 -18.20
N ILE A 193 2.45 -7.92 -17.61
CA ILE A 193 2.83 -6.94 -16.58
C ILE A 193 2.75 -5.52 -17.15
N LYS A 194 3.31 -5.28 -18.34
CA LYS A 194 3.22 -3.97 -19.01
C LYS A 194 1.77 -3.57 -19.25
N ALA A 195 0.99 -4.43 -19.88
CA ALA A 195 -0.39 -4.15 -20.26
C ALA A 195 -1.28 -3.84 -19.03
N VAL A 196 -1.19 -4.63 -17.96
CA VAL A 196 -1.98 -4.40 -16.75
C VAL A 196 -1.54 -3.13 -15.99
N SER A 197 -0.25 -2.80 -16.02
CA SER A 197 0.27 -1.56 -15.42
C SER A 197 -0.29 -0.32 -16.10
N GLU A 198 -0.36 -0.32 -17.43
CA GLU A 198 -0.97 0.75 -18.21
C GLU A 198 -2.49 0.85 -17.95
N TYR A 199 -3.18 -0.27 -17.87
CA TYR A 199 -4.60 -0.27 -17.53
C TYR A 199 -4.85 0.32 -16.13
N MET A 200 -4.05 -0.06 -15.13
CA MET A 200 -4.15 0.48 -13.76
C MET A 200 -3.89 2.00 -13.72
N ALA A 201 -2.98 2.51 -14.54
CA ALA A 201 -2.71 3.94 -14.62
C ALA A 201 -3.93 4.75 -15.11
N GLY A 202 -4.78 4.15 -15.93
CA GLY A 202 -6.02 4.77 -16.40
C GLY A 202 -7.25 4.50 -15.54
N LEU A 203 -7.14 3.73 -14.44
CA LEU A 203 -8.25 3.53 -13.50
C LEU A 203 -8.48 4.76 -12.62
N HIS A 204 -9.75 5.13 -12.37
CA HIS A 204 -10.17 6.23 -11.48
C HIS A 204 -11.66 6.08 -11.09
#